data_5b0e03468a6d19d32cfde78101064966
#
_entry.id   5b0e03468a6d19d32cfde78101064966
#
_cell.length_a   1.000
_cell.length_b   1.000
_cell.length_c   1.000
_cell.angle_alpha   90.00
_cell.angle_beta   90.00
_cell.angle_gamma   90.00
#
_symmetry.space_group_name_H-M   'P 1'
#
loop_
_entity.id
_entity.type
_entity.pdbx_description
1 polymer ?
#
loop_
_entity_poly.entity_id
_entity_poly.type
_entity_poly.pdbx_seq_one_letter_code
_entity_poly.pdbx_strand_id
1 'polypeptide(L)'
;MMDNFVCRAEKARREYNGCGYAQEELLPGADVVNAKFYRCSLRAGCSVTPELDREKITILIFNGKTGYITTPYDLYNVTEPSFFIPDFDRVPYTVHAVEDSEFIRAVFSMNQWDREFYEKWNLHLPFFSKYSDGVQYDQDCKGPNTRSYSILQPFQLGHVSIGVVKAIGEGTDEKGHGLLHQWNYCLGNSDFDLTVEEETEPQKPGDWSFIYAGKDHKLLAKPGKEVFYVWVEYFTDEDLQKYYLCQIHNGSLTEAQD
;
A
#
# COMPACT_ATOMS: atom_id res chain seq x y z
N MET A 1 13.50 -14.60 12.33
CA MET A 1 13.69 -13.20 11.90
C MET A 1 13.91 -13.23 10.40
N MET A 2 13.26 -12.39 9.64
CA MET A 2 13.65 -12.26 8.23
C MET A 2 14.93 -11.44 8.19
N ASP A 3 15.98 -12.00 7.59
CA ASP A 3 17.28 -11.33 7.45
C ASP A 3 17.23 -10.08 6.54
N ASN A 4 16.06 -9.74 6.00
CA ASN A 4 15.84 -8.55 5.20
C ASN A 4 14.33 -8.25 5.09
N PHE A 5 13.89 -7.17 5.70
CA PHE A 5 12.50 -6.69 5.62
C PHE A 5 12.32 -5.52 4.63
N VAL A 6 13.35 -5.21 3.84
CA VAL A 6 13.34 -4.14 2.83
C VAL A 6 13.79 -4.65 1.47
N CYS A 7 12.99 -4.40 0.45
CA CYS A 7 13.32 -4.61 -0.95
C CYS A 7 13.69 -3.27 -1.60
N ARG A 8 14.95 -3.11 -1.99
CA ARG A 8 15.50 -1.88 -2.53
C ARG A 8 15.12 -1.65 -3.99
N ALA A 9 14.63 -0.45 -4.32
CA ALA A 9 14.30 -0.07 -5.68
C ALA A 9 15.52 -0.05 -6.61
N GLU A 10 16.68 0.35 -6.10
CA GLU A 10 17.93 0.38 -6.85
C GLU A 10 18.44 -1.01 -7.26
N LYS A 11 18.01 -2.07 -6.56
CA LYS A 11 18.34 -3.47 -6.86
C LYS A 11 17.30 -4.16 -7.74
N ALA A 12 16.25 -3.45 -8.16
CA ALA A 12 15.17 -4.00 -8.94
C ALA A 12 15.64 -4.56 -10.29
N ARG A 13 15.21 -5.76 -10.59
CA ARG A 13 15.43 -6.40 -11.89
C ARG A 13 14.28 -6.05 -12.84
N ARG A 14 14.58 -5.29 -13.89
CA ARG A 14 13.59 -4.88 -14.90
C ARG A 14 13.80 -5.69 -16.17
N GLU A 15 13.38 -6.95 -16.13
CA GLU A 15 13.42 -7.84 -17.30
C GLU A 15 12.15 -7.61 -18.16
N TYR A 16 12.22 -6.65 -19.05
CA TYR A 16 11.07 -6.29 -19.90
C TYR A 16 10.78 -7.37 -20.93
N ASN A 17 9.51 -7.74 -21.03
CA ASN A 17 9.00 -8.57 -22.12
C ASN A 17 8.87 -7.77 -23.44
N GLY A 18 8.41 -8.44 -24.51
CA GLY A 18 8.24 -7.82 -25.82
C GLY A 18 7.22 -6.66 -25.87
N CYS A 19 6.38 -6.51 -24.84
CA CYS A 19 5.41 -5.43 -24.70
C CYS A 19 5.90 -4.30 -23.81
N GLY A 20 7.17 -4.29 -23.41
CA GLY A 20 7.73 -3.24 -22.54
C GLY A 20 7.26 -3.31 -21.08
N TYR A 21 6.77 -4.44 -20.63
CA TYR A 21 6.34 -4.71 -19.25
C TYR A 21 7.32 -5.64 -18.54
N ALA A 22 7.66 -5.32 -17.31
CA ALA A 22 8.43 -6.16 -16.40
C ALA A 22 7.71 -6.29 -15.04
N GLN A 23 7.85 -7.44 -14.40
CA GLN A 23 7.30 -7.70 -13.08
C GLN A 23 8.30 -8.48 -12.24
N GLU A 24 8.53 -8.03 -11.00
CA GLU A 24 9.40 -8.66 -10.01
C GLU A 24 8.61 -8.86 -8.71
N GLU A 25 8.63 -10.07 -8.15
CA GLU A 25 8.03 -10.33 -6.83
C GLU A 25 8.87 -9.70 -5.73
N LEU A 26 8.23 -8.96 -4.84
CA LEU A 26 8.86 -8.26 -3.72
C LEU A 26 8.88 -9.14 -2.48
N LEU A 27 10.03 -9.23 -1.81
CA LEU A 27 10.22 -10.02 -0.59
C LEU A 27 9.65 -11.44 -0.71
N PRO A 28 10.04 -12.23 -1.74
CA PRO A 28 9.57 -13.58 -1.88
C PRO A 28 9.91 -14.41 -0.64
N GLY A 29 8.95 -15.19 -0.14
CA GLY A 29 9.09 -15.93 1.12
C GLY A 29 8.61 -15.17 2.37
N ALA A 30 8.21 -13.91 2.24
CA ALA A 30 7.43 -13.19 3.24
C ALA A 30 5.92 -13.45 3.07
N ASP A 31 5.55 -14.69 2.76
CA ASP A 31 4.18 -15.12 2.47
C ASP A 31 3.35 -15.17 3.76
N VAL A 32 3.09 -14.03 4.34
CA VAL A 32 2.10 -13.89 5.38
C VAL A 32 0.73 -13.68 4.74
N VAL A 33 -0.30 -14.25 5.29
CA VAL A 33 -1.72 -14.07 4.92
C VAL A 33 -2.04 -14.27 3.43
N ASN A 34 -1.26 -15.13 2.74
CA ASN A 34 -1.41 -15.39 1.30
C ASN A 34 -1.39 -14.11 0.43
N ALA A 35 -0.64 -13.11 0.84
CA ALA A 35 -0.45 -11.88 0.09
C ALA A 35 0.82 -11.96 -0.77
N LYS A 36 0.74 -11.44 -1.99
CA LYS A 36 1.88 -11.29 -2.89
C LYS A 36 1.97 -9.88 -3.40
N PHE A 37 3.19 -9.38 -3.49
CA PHE A 37 3.46 -8.02 -3.95
C PHE A 37 4.44 -8.05 -5.10
N TYR A 38 4.16 -7.24 -6.10
CA TYR A 38 4.99 -7.15 -7.30
C TYR A 38 5.33 -5.70 -7.60
N ARG A 39 6.60 -5.44 -7.89
CA ARG A 39 7.01 -4.24 -8.58
C ARG A 39 6.77 -4.45 -10.07
N CYS A 40 5.94 -3.62 -10.64
CA CYS A 40 5.63 -3.62 -12.06
C CYS A 40 6.27 -2.41 -12.70
N SER A 41 6.96 -2.60 -13.82
CA SER A 41 7.58 -1.53 -14.59
C SER A 41 7.02 -1.54 -16.03
N LEU A 42 6.67 -0.38 -16.54
CA LEU A 42 6.08 -0.22 -17.86
C LEU A 42 6.77 0.93 -18.59
N ARG A 43 7.29 0.66 -19.79
CA ARG A 43 7.95 1.66 -20.61
C ARG A 43 6.98 2.66 -21.20
N ALA A 44 7.45 3.87 -21.44
CA ALA A 44 6.71 4.93 -22.12
C ALA A 44 6.10 4.44 -23.43
N GLY A 45 4.82 4.76 -23.65
CA GLY A 45 4.04 4.35 -24.82
C GLY A 45 3.59 2.89 -24.82
N CYS A 46 3.91 2.11 -23.78
CA CYS A 46 3.49 0.72 -23.65
C CYS A 46 2.25 0.59 -22.77
N SER A 47 1.61 -0.57 -22.85
CA SER A 47 0.44 -0.90 -22.04
C SER A 47 0.45 -2.36 -21.63
N VAL A 48 -0.25 -2.66 -20.54
CA VAL A 48 -0.45 -4.02 -20.02
C VAL A 48 -1.89 -4.22 -19.58
N THR A 49 -2.47 -5.35 -19.96
CA THR A 49 -3.80 -5.80 -19.52
C THR A 49 -3.61 -7.04 -18.64
N PRO A 50 -3.58 -6.89 -17.31
CA PRO A 50 -3.48 -8.02 -16.43
C PRO A 50 -4.73 -8.90 -16.49
N GLU A 51 -4.56 -10.20 -16.26
CA GLU A 51 -5.68 -11.10 -16.07
C GLU A 51 -6.43 -10.80 -14.77
N LEU A 52 -7.76 -10.89 -14.81
CA LEU A 52 -8.60 -10.78 -13.62
C LEU A 52 -8.54 -12.08 -12.82
N ASP A 53 -8.48 -11.96 -11.51
CA ASP A 53 -8.53 -13.07 -10.59
C ASP A 53 -9.70 -12.91 -9.62
N ARG A 54 -10.73 -13.74 -9.80
CA ARG A 54 -11.98 -13.68 -9.03
C ARG A 54 -11.83 -14.03 -7.56
N GLU A 55 -10.74 -14.72 -7.22
CA GLU A 55 -10.48 -15.18 -5.87
C GLU A 55 -9.51 -14.24 -5.13
N LYS A 56 -9.13 -13.12 -5.75
CA LYS A 56 -8.13 -12.21 -5.19
C LYS A 56 -8.54 -10.76 -5.24
N ILE A 57 -8.19 -10.05 -4.18
CA ILE A 57 -8.20 -8.60 -4.15
C ILE A 57 -6.89 -8.14 -4.79
N THR A 58 -6.98 -7.41 -5.90
CA THR A 58 -5.83 -6.78 -6.55
C THR A 58 -5.87 -5.28 -6.33
N ILE A 59 -4.74 -4.70 -5.95
CA ILE A 59 -4.60 -3.27 -5.74
C ILE A 59 -3.37 -2.78 -6.49
N LEU A 60 -3.52 -1.75 -7.31
CA LEU A 60 -2.42 -1.08 -7.98
C LEU A 60 -2.12 0.23 -7.27
N ILE A 61 -0.84 0.44 -6.93
CA ILE A 61 -0.35 1.63 -6.24
C ILE A 61 0.67 2.31 -7.16
N PHE A 62 0.32 3.46 -7.70
CA PHE A 62 1.14 4.22 -8.63
C PHE A 62 1.99 5.27 -7.90
N ASN A 63 3.24 5.43 -8.32
CA ASN A 63 4.18 6.37 -7.72
C ASN A 63 4.00 7.84 -8.17
N GLY A 64 3.01 8.13 -9.01
CA GLY A 64 2.72 9.47 -9.51
C GLY A 64 3.33 9.80 -10.87
N LYS A 65 3.95 8.82 -11.55
CA LYS A 65 4.34 8.97 -12.95
C LYS A 65 3.14 9.01 -13.87
N THR A 66 3.22 9.83 -14.92
CA THR A 66 2.09 10.09 -15.81
C THR A 66 1.69 8.86 -16.62
N GLY A 67 0.42 8.52 -16.50
CA GLY A 67 -0.20 7.40 -17.21
C GLY A 67 -1.72 7.47 -17.07
N TYR A 68 -2.38 6.42 -17.49
CA TYR A 68 -3.82 6.28 -17.31
C TYR A 68 -4.23 4.81 -17.31
N ILE A 69 -5.42 4.54 -16.78
CA ILE A 69 -6.03 3.23 -16.76
C ILE A 69 -7.32 3.30 -17.55
N THR A 70 -7.56 2.32 -18.41
CA THR A 70 -8.84 2.20 -19.12
C THR A 70 -9.57 0.94 -18.71
N THR A 71 -10.88 1.05 -18.64
CA THR A 71 -11.84 -0.06 -18.62
C THR A 71 -12.73 0.07 -19.86
N PRO A 72 -13.62 -0.86 -20.14
CA PRO A 72 -14.62 -0.68 -21.22
C PRO A 72 -15.54 0.53 -21.05
N TYR A 73 -15.61 1.09 -19.85
CA TYR A 73 -16.60 2.14 -19.49
C TYR A 73 -15.95 3.45 -19.08
N ASP A 74 -14.72 3.42 -18.54
CA ASP A 74 -14.11 4.56 -17.88
C ASP A 74 -12.63 4.71 -18.22
N LEU A 75 -12.11 5.94 -17.99
CA LEU A 75 -10.71 6.30 -18.05
C LEU A 75 -10.28 7.01 -16.77
N TYR A 76 -9.21 6.55 -16.15
CA TYR A 76 -8.64 7.07 -14.91
C TYR A 76 -7.24 7.63 -15.16
N ASN A 77 -7.06 8.95 -14.97
CA ASN A 77 -5.78 9.61 -15.18
C ASN A 77 -4.88 9.51 -13.95
N VAL A 78 -3.71 8.90 -14.11
CA VAL A 78 -2.65 8.88 -13.11
C VAL A 78 -1.76 10.09 -13.35
N THR A 79 -1.80 11.07 -12.45
CA THR A 79 -1.04 12.34 -12.52
C THR A 79 -0.31 12.65 -11.24
N GLU A 80 -0.54 11.87 -10.20
CA GLU A 80 0.05 11.89 -8.87
C GLU A 80 -0.01 10.47 -8.27
N PRO A 81 0.53 10.21 -7.07
CA PRO A 81 0.33 8.91 -6.42
C PRO A 81 -1.14 8.55 -6.40
N SER A 82 -1.47 7.40 -6.96
CA SER A 82 -2.86 6.98 -7.20
C SER A 82 -3.04 5.50 -6.91
N PHE A 83 -4.27 5.14 -6.63
CA PHE A 83 -4.68 3.80 -6.20
C PHE A 83 -5.80 3.31 -7.09
N PHE A 84 -5.67 2.09 -7.60
CA PHE A 84 -6.70 1.49 -8.42
C PHE A 84 -6.99 0.07 -7.95
N ILE A 85 -8.26 -0.21 -7.71
CA ILE A 85 -8.75 -1.54 -7.38
C ILE A 85 -9.70 -1.94 -8.50
N PRO A 86 -9.33 -2.91 -9.35
CA PRO A 86 -10.18 -3.35 -10.45
C PRO A 86 -11.46 -4.03 -9.93
N ASP A 87 -12.47 -4.06 -10.79
CA ASP A 87 -13.58 -4.99 -10.58
C ASP A 87 -13.08 -6.40 -10.90
N PHE A 88 -12.57 -7.07 -9.88
CA PHE A 88 -11.74 -8.26 -9.96
C PHE A 88 -12.42 -9.47 -10.58
N ASP A 89 -13.72 -9.45 -10.72
CA ASP A 89 -14.51 -10.56 -11.23
C ASP A 89 -15.33 -10.23 -12.49
N ARG A 90 -15.34 -8.97 -12.97
CA ARG A 90 -16.28 -8.52 -14.00
C ARG A 90 -15.67 -7.74 -15.14
N VAL A 91 -14.80 -6.79 -14.87
CA VAL A 91 -14.39 -5.78 -15.83
C VAL A 91 -12.88 -5.80 -16.07
N PRO A 92 -12.41 -6.08 -17.30
CA PRO A 92 -11.00 -5.99 -17.63
C PRO A 92 -10.52 -4.53 -17.58
N TYR A 93 -9.24 -4.36 -17.30
CA TYR A 93 -8.59 -3.06 -17.29
C TYR A 93 -7.23 -3.11 -17.97
N THR A 94 -6.78 -1.98 -18.49
CA THR A 94 -5.48 -1.82 -19.11
C THR A 94 -4.75 -0.63 -18.52
N VAL A 95 -3.52 -0.83 -18.09
CA VAL A 95 -2.62 0.23 -17.61
C VAL A 95 -1.80 0.73 -18.78
N HIS A 96 -1.76 2.05 -18.99
CA HIS A 96 -1.03 2.72 -20.05
C HIS A 96 0.00 3.68 -19.44
N ALA A 97 1.25 3.59 -19.89
CA ALA A 97 2.32 4.48 -19.47
C ALA A 97 2.56 5.57 -20.52
N VAL A 98 2.44 6.83 -20.14
CA VAL A 98 2.82 7.99 -20.97
C VAL A 98 4.34 8.23 -20.87
N GLU A 99 4.90 8.04 -19.69
CA GLU A 99 6.34 8.03 -19.42
C GLU A 99 6.74 6.70 -18.76
N ASP A 100 8.03 6.40 -18.68
CA ASP A 100 8.52 5.21 -17.97
C ASP A 100 8.00 5.26 -16.52
N SER A 101 7.21 4.25 -16.15
CA SER A 101 6.52 4.22 -14.87
C SER A 101 6.73 2.92 -14.12
N GLU A 102 6.63 3.01 -12.80
CA GLU A 102 6.59 1.87 -11.90
C GLU A 102 5.36 1.97 -11.00
N PHE A 103 4.79 0.83 -10.70
CA PHE A 103 3.68 0.71 -9.74
C PHE A 103 3.79 -0.61 -8.98
N ILE A 104 3.23 -0.64 -7.80
CA ILE A 104 3.09 -1.87 -7.03
C ILE A 104 1.75 -2.53 -7.39
N ARG A 105 1.79 -3.84 -7.60
CA ARG A 105 0.61 -4.68 -7.65
C ARG A 105 0.59 -5.53 -6.39
N ALA A 106 -0.32 -5.22 -5.48
CA ALA A 106 -0.61 -6.01 -4.29
C ALA A 106 -1.75 -6.97 -4.60
N VAL A 107 -1.59 -8.23 -4.21
CA VAL A 107 -2.57 -9.30 -4.49
C VAL A 107 -2.81 -10.08 -3.21
N PHE A 108 -4.05 -10.10 -2.73
CA PHE A 108 -4.46 -10.81 -1.52
C PHE A 108 -5.46 -11.89 -1.88
N SER A 109 -5.32 -13.07 -1.30
CA SER A 109 -6.36 -14.10 -1.41
C SER A 109 -7.60 -13.65 -0.65
N MET A 110 -8.74 -13.72 -1.30
CA MET A 110 -10.02 -13.29 -0.74
C MET A 110 -10.74 -14.48 -0.12
N ASN A 111 -11.16 -14.35 1.13
CA ASN A 111 -11.99 -15.33 1.80
C ASN A 111 -13.48 -14.92 1.81
N GLN A 112 -14.32 -15.70 2.47
CA GLN A 112 -15.75 -15.41 2.57
C GLN A 112 -16.02 -14.11 3.34
N TRP A 113 -15.26 -13.85 4.39
CA TRP A 113 -15.41 -12.64 5.20
C TRP A 113 -15.09 -11.37 4.38
N ASP A 114 -14.06 -11.38 3.54
CA ASP A 114 -13.75 -10.28 2.63
C ASP A 114 -14.91 -9.98 1.68
N ARG A 115 -15.56 -11.03 1.15
CA ARG A 115 -16.73 -10.89 0.27
C ARG A 115 -17.93 -10.30 0.99
N GLU A 116 -18.22 -10.78 2.19
CA GLU A 116 -19.31 -10.28 3.02
C GLU A 116 -19.12 -8.81 3.37
N PHE A 117 -17.89 -8.39 3.69
CA PHE A 117 -17.58 -6.99 3.96
C PHE A 117 -17.68 -6.12 2.70
N TYR A 118 -17.16 -6.57 1.59
CA TYR A 118 -17.30 -5.89 0.33
C TYR A 118 -18.78 -5.65 -0.03
N GLU A 119 -19.62 -6.67 0.09
CA GLU A 119 -21.05 -6.57 -0.18
C GLU A 119 -21.78 -5.65 0.80
N LYS A 120 -21.45 -5.75 2.08
CA LYS A 120 -22.05 -4.94 3.15
C LYS A 120 -21.76 -3.46 3.01
N TRP A 121 -20.52 -3.11 2.72
CA TRP A 121 -20.07 -1.72 2.63
C TRP A 121 -20.19 -1.14 1.23
N ASN A 122 -20.55 -1.97 0.27
CA ASN A 122 -20.90 -1.57 -1.10
C ASN A 122 -19.83 -0.69 -1.75
N LEU A 123 -18.55 -1.10 -1.66
CA LEU A 123 -17.48 -0.43 -2.35
C LEU A 123 -17.70 -0.52 -3.87
N HIS A 124 -17.82 0.62 -4.53
CA HIS A 124 -17.95 0.64 -5.98
C HIS A 124 -16.63 0.27 -6.64
N LEU A 125 -16.62 -0.83 -7.38
CA LEU A 125 -15.49 -1.25 -8.21
C LEU A 125 -15.80 -1.03 -9.70
N PRO A 126 -14.82 -0.64 -10.51
CA PRO A 126 -13.44 -0.33 -10.12
C PRO A 126 -13.37 0.90 -9.20
N PHE A 127 -12.53 0.84 -8.18
CA PHE A 127 -12.25 1.99 -7.31
C PHE A 127 -10.99 2.70 -7.80
N PHE A 128 -11.04 4.03 -7.91
CA PHE A 128 -9.88 4.86 -8.19
C PHE A 128 -9.86 6.04 -7.24
N SER A 129 -8.71 6.29 -6.65
CA SER A 129 -8.48 7.44 -5.78
C SER A 129 -7.07 7.99 -6.01
N LYS A 130 -6.90 9.28 -5.86
CA LYS A 130 -5.61 9.95 -5.85
C LYS A 130 -5.17 10.24 -4.43
N TYR A 131 -3.89 10.50 -4.24
CA TYR A 131 -3.38 10.97 -2.94
C TYR A 131 -4.11 12.24 -2.47
N SER A 132 -4.38 13.18 -3.38
CA SER A 132 -5.10 14.42 -3.08
C SER A 132 -6.57 14.22 -2.66
N ASP A 133 -7.17 13.06 -2.94
CA ASP A 133 -8.53 12.70 -2.56
C ASP A 133 -8.58 12.04 -1.16
N GLY A 134 -7.42 11.77 -0.57
CA GLY A 134 -7.30 11.09 0.73
C GLY A 134 -7.94 11.89 1.87
N VAL A 135 -8.59 11.18 2.78
CA VAL A 135 -9.20 11.79 3.97
C VAL A 135 -8.14 11.95 5.04
N GLN A 136 -7.79 13.20 5.36
CA GLN A 136 -6.81 13.46 6.42
C GLN A 136 -7.36 13.06 7.79
N TYR A 137 -6.49 12.47 8.60
CA TYR A 137 -6.76 12.12 10.01
C TYR A 137 -5.51 12.34 10.86
N ASP A 138 -5.71 12.50 12.16
CA ASP A 138 -4.65 12.71 13.13
C ASP A 138 -4.49 11.48 14.04
N GLN A 139 -3.27 11.24 14.52
CA GLN A 139 -2.92 10.17 15.47
C GLN A 139 -1.84 10.68 16.44
N ASP A 140 -1.92 10.26 17.69
CA ASP A 140 -1.02 10.72 18.76
C ASP A 140 0.44 10.26 18.58
N CYS A 141 0.66 9.16 17.84
CA CYS A 141 1.99 8.62 17.55
C CYS A 141 2.76 9.41 16.48
N LYS A 142 2.19 10.48 15.93
CA LYS A 142 2.74 11.25 14.81
C LYS A 142 3.24 12.61 15.26
N GLY A 143 4.33 13.04 14.63
CA GLY A 143 4.85 14.39 14.84
C GLY A 143 3.85 15.48 14.39
N PRO A 144 3.97 16.71 14.92
CA PRO A 144 2.98 17.78 14.72
C PRO A 144 2.82 18.22 13.25
N ASN A 145 3.86 18.03 12.42
CA ASN A 145 3.80 18.34 10.99
C ASN A 145 3.64 17.07 10.12
N THR A 146 3.42 15.92 10.73
CA THR A 146 3.11 14.68 10.01
C THR A 146 1.64 14.70 9.60
N ARG A 147 1.38 14.39 8.35
CA ARG A 147 0.02 14.29 7.79
C ARG A 147 -0.24 12.87 7.35
N SER A 148 -1.39 12.37 7.77
CA SER A 148 -1.88 11.03 7.43
C SER A 148 -3.18 11.14 6.66
N TYR A 149 -3.31 10.30 5.65
CA TYR A 149 -4.47 10.27 4.77
C TYR A 149 -4.95 8.83 4.61
N SER A 150 -6.22 8.58 4.84
CA SER A 150 -6.85 7.33 4.52
C SER A 150 -7.33 7.35 3.08
N ILE A 151 -6.98 6.32 2.33
CA ILE A 151 -7.37 6.12 0.92
C ILE A 151 -8.45 5.05 0.82
N LEU A 152 -8.21 3.89 1.39
CA LEU A 152 -9.17 2.80 1.51
C LEU A 152 -9.39 2.55 3.01
N GLN A 153 -10.59 2.84 3.46
CA GLN A 153 -10.98 2.63 4.85
C GLN A 153 -10.99 1.13 5.16
N PRO A 154 -10.59 0.73 6.36
CA PRO A 154 -10.84 -0.63 6.81
C PRO A 154 -12.30 -1.04 6.65
N PHE A 155 -12.52 -2.31 6.34
CA PHE A 155 -13.82 -2.92 6.05
C PHE A 155 -14.50 -2.54 4.73
N GLN A 156 -14.00 -1.56 3.99
CA GLN A 156 -14.53 -1.32 2.65
C GLN A 156 -14.22 -2.48 1.68
N LEU A 157 -13.08 -3.13 1.90
CA LEU A 157 -12.64 -4.27 1.10
C LEU A 157 -11.96 -5.33 2.02
N GLY A 158 -12.72 -5.88 2.95
CA GLY A 158 -12.28 -6.95 3.84
C GLY A 158 -11.10 -6.57 4.75
N HIS A 159 -10.07 -7.43 4.76
CA HIS A 159 -8.91 -7.29 5.64
C HIS A 159 -7.95 -6.15 5.29
N VAL A 160 -8.10 -5.52 4.12
CA VAL A 160 -7.11 -4.56 3.62
C VAL A 160 -7.54 -3.13 3.86
N SER A 161 -6.61 -2.31 4.34
CA SER A 161 -6.73 -0.85 4.36
C SER A 161 -5.47 -0.20 3.78
N ILE A 162 -5.62 1.03 3.28
CA ILE A 162 -4.54 1.77 2.63
C ILE A 162 -4.60 3.22 3.04
N GLY A 163 -3.43 3.77 3.31
CA GLY A 163 -3.29 5.20 3.49
C GLY A 163 -1.90 5.70 3.16
N VAL A 164 -1.70 6.97 3.41
CA VAL A 164 -0.47 7.68 3.06
C VAL A 164 -0.03 8.51 4.24
N VAL A 165 1.28 8.52 4.49
CA VAL A 165 1.90 9.41 5.47
C VAL A 165 2.90 10.32 4.76
N LYS A 166 2.89 11.62 5.13
CA LYS A 166 3.84 12.60 4.65
C LYS A 166 4.30 13.53 5.77
N ALA A 167 5.63 13.73 5.87
CA ALA A 167 6.25 14.63 6.84
C ALA A 167 7.58 15.17 6.31
N ILE A 168 8.06 16.25 6.93
CA ILE A 168 9.40 16.80 6.70
C ILE A 168 10.12 16.94 8.04
N GLY A 169 11.26 16.25 8.18
CA GLY A 169 12.12 16.34 9.37
C GLY A 169 11.58 15.65 10.61
N GLU A 170 10.53 14.85 10.45
CA GLU A 170 9.87 14.08 11.50
C GLU A 170 9.18 12.85 10.88
N GLY A 171 8.26 12.21 11.58
CA GLY A 171 7.50 11.06 11.08
C GLY A 171 6.66 10.42 12.16
N THR A 172 6.65 9.09 12.20
CA THR A 172 5.85 8.29 13.13
C THR A 172 6.74 7.48 14.07
N ASP A 173 6.26 7.29 15.30
CA ASP A 173 6.86 6.40 16.30
C ASP A 173 5.70 5.57 16.90
N GLU A 174 5.49 4.40 16.35
CA GLU A 174 4.33 3.56 16.64
C GLU A 174 4.72 2.31 17.41
N LYS A 175 3.94 2.00 18.44
CA LYS A 175 3.97 0.67 19.03
C LYS A 175 3.31 -0.33 18.09
N GLY A 176 3.76 -1.58 18.17
CA GLY A 176 3.31 -2.62 17.25
C GLY A 176 1.80 -2.85 17.29
N HIS A 177 1.21 -2.92 16.13
CA HIS A 177 -0.20 -3.30 15.96
C HIS A 177 -0.34 -4.81 16.05
N GLY A 178 -0.86 -5.32 17.16
CA GLY A 178 -0.91 -6.77 17.44
C GLY A 178 -1.64 -7.60 16.40
N LEU A 179 -2.52 -6.98 15.60
CA LEU A 179 -3.39 -7.65 14.63
C LEU A 179 -3.19 -7.15 13.18
N LEU A 180 -2.17 -6.33 12.93
CA LEU A 180 -1.91 -5.76 11.62
C LEU A 180 -0.53 -6.15 11.11
N HIS A 181 -0.47 -6.76 9.94
CA HIS A 181 0.70 -6.74 9.09
C HIS A 181 0.71 -5.46 8.27
N GLN A 182 1.87 -4.83 8.13
CA GLN A 182 2.01 -3.58 7.37
C GLN A 182 3.11 -3.68 6.33
N TRP A 183 2.82 -3.19 5.14
CA TRP A 183 3.81 -2.96 4.09
C TRP A 183 3.88 -1.48 3.76
N ASN A 184 5.07 -0.99 3.42
CA ASN A 184 5.27 0.40 3.06
C ASN A 184 5.89 0.52 1.67
N TYR A 185 5.37 1.43 0.87
CA TYR A 185 5.92 1.83 -0.43
C TYR A 185 6.37 3.28 -0.39
N CYS A 186 7.66 3.52 -0.53
CA CYS A 186 8.25 4.85 -0.46
C CYS A 186 8.01 5.65 -1.75
N LEU A 187 7.50 6.87 -1.61
CA LEU A 187 7.13 7.77 -2.69
C LEU A 187 8.02 9.02 -2.73
N GLY A 188 7.82 9.85 -3.73
CA GLY A 188 8.38 11.21 -3.83
C GLY A 188 9.89 11.28 -3.68
N ASN A 189 10.35 12.11 -2.75
CA ASN A 189 11.77 12.28 -2.42
C ASN A 189 12.11 11.67 -1.06
N SER A 190 11.48 10.55 -0.70
CA SER A 190 11.67 9.88 0.58
C SER A 190 13.14 9.67 0.94
N ASP A 191 13.51 10.12 2.13
CA ASP A 191 14.86 9.98 2.70
C ASP A 191 14.73 9.90 4.22
N PHE A 192 14.37 8.71 4.72
CA PHE A 192 14.09 8.49 6.14
C PHE A 192 14.62 7.12 6.59
N ASP A 193 14.64 6.90 7.88
CA ASP A 193 15.01 5.63 8.48
C ASP A 193 13.73 4.90 8.95
N LEU A 194 13.58 3.63 8.56
CA LEU A 194 12.63 2.68 9.13
C LEU A 194 13.35 1.85 10.19
N THR A 195 12.89 1.96 11.42
CA THR A 195 13.32 1.09 12.51
C THR A 195 12.21 0.12 12.86
N VAL A 196 12.49 -1.17 12.89
CA VAL A 196 11.58 -2.22 13.36
C VAL A 196 12.25 -2.90 14.54
N GLU A 197 11.67 -2.79 15.73
CA GLU A 197 12.32 -3.18 16.98
C GLU A 197 13.67 -2.44 17.15
N GLU A 198 14.77 -3.15 17.03
CA GLU A 198 16.15 -2.63 17.16
C GLU A 198 16.86 -2.47 15.81
N GLU A 199 16.27 -2.96 14.71
CA GLU A 199 16.88 -2.94 13.39
C GLU A 199 16.47 -1.71 12.61
N THR A 200 17.43 -0.97 12.09
CA THR A 200 17.19 0.27 11.33
C THR A 200 17.71 0.15 9.90
N GLU A 201 16.82 0.47 8.94
CA GLU A 201 17.12 0.45 7.52
C GLU A 201 16.73 1.77 6.85
N PRO A 202 17.63 2.44 6.10
CA PRO A 202 17.30 3.66 5.37
C PRO A 202 16.27 3.36 4.28
N GLN A 203 15.36 4.30 4.03
CA GLN A 203 14.32 4.20 3.02
C GLN A 203 14.49 5.28 1.97
N LYS A 204 14.35 4.91 0.69
CA LYS A 204 14.47 5.75 -0.48
C LYS A 204 13.26 5.59 -1.41
N PRO A 205 13.06 6.51 -2.37
CA PRO A 205 11.95 6.39 -3.32
C PRO A 205 11.92 5.02 -4.02
N GLY A 206 10.73 4.41 -4.03
CA GLY A 206 10.51 3.10 -4.64
C GLY A 206 10.86 1.90 -3.76
N ASP A 207 11.48 2.09 -2.59
CA ASP A 207 11.72 0.99 -1.66
C ASP A 207 10.39 0.44 -1.13
N TRP A 208 10.39 -0.88 -0.90
CA TRP A 208 9.28 -1.61 -0.33
C TRP A 208 9.71 -2.28 0.96
N SER A 209 8.96 -2.13 2.02
CA SER A 209 9.29 -2.74 3.31
C SER A 209 8.10 -3.48 3.92
N PHE A 210 8.39 -4.37 4.88
CA PHE A 210 7.41 -5.18 5.58
C PHE A 210 7.61 -5.13 7.10
N ILE A 211 6.52 -5.00 7.83
CA ILE A 211 6.48 -4.97 9.30
C ILE A 211 5.49 -6.04 9.76
N TYR A 212 5.96 -7.00 10.55
CA TYR A 212 5.10 -8.02 11.15
C TYR A 212 4.15 -7.42 12.19
N ALA A 213 2.96 -8.01 12.31
CA ALA A 213 2.02 -7.70 13.36
C ALA A 213 2.69 -7.76 14.75
N GLY A 214 2.44 -6.76 15.57
CA GLY A 214 2.95 -6.66 16.94
C GLY A 214 4.38 -6.09 17.06
N LYS A 215 5.04 -5.71 15.96
CA LYS A 215 6.38 -5.14 15.99
C LYS A 215 6.37 -3.63 16.15
N ASP A 216 7.06 -3.12 17.17
CA ASP A 216 7.29 -1.68 17.34
C ASP A 216 8.06 -1.14 16.13
N HIS A 217 7.66 0.02 15.64
CA HIS A 217 8.30 0.59 14.46
C HIS A 217 8.27 2.11 14.42
N LYS A 218 9.29 2.66 13.77
CA LYS A 218 9.47 4.11 13.58
C LYS A 218 9.84 4.40 12.13
N LEU A 219 9.24 5.44 11.59
CA LEU A 219 9.56 5.94 10.25
C LEU A 219 9.89 7.43 10.40
N LEU A 220 11.17 7.74 10.58
CA LEU A 220 11.63 9.08 10.98
C LEU A 220 12.63 9.65 9.97
N ALA A 221 12.38 10.90 9.55
CA ALA A 221 13.31 11.65 8.72
C ALA A 221 14.16 12.63 9.54
N LYS A 222 15.41 12.81 9.11
CA LYS A 222 16.28 13.87 9.62
C LYS A 222 15.75 15.26 9.21
N PRO A 223 16.13 16.34 9.91
CA PRO A 223 15.72 17.70 9.54
C PRO A 223 15.91 18.00 8.05
N GLY A 224 14.87 18.48 7.39
CA GLY A 224 14.86 18.82 5.97
C GLY A 224 14.70 17.62 5.01
N LYS A 225 14.61 16.39 5.54
CA LYS A 225 14.35 15.19 4.75
C LYS A 225 12.88 14.82 4.78
N GLU A 226 12.42 14.08 3.77
CA GLU A 226 11.02 13.72 3.59
C GLU A 226 10.73 12.29 4.05
N VAL A 227 9.66 12.13 4.82
CA VAL A 227 8.90 10.89 4.93
C VAL A 227 7.73 11.00 3.95
N PHE A 228 7.62 10.10 3.01
CA PHE A 228 6.47 10.02 2.13
C PHE A 228 6.28 8.56 1.70
N TYR A 229 5.30 7.88 2.27
CA TYR A 229 5.04 6.49 1.96
C TYR A 229 3.55 6.16 1.96
N VAL A 230 3.20 5.14 1.18
CA VAL A 230 1.92 4.43 1.28
C VAL A 230 2.10 3.31 2.29
N TRP A 231 1.21 3.21 3.25
CA TRP A 231 1.05 1.99 4.02
C TRP A 231 -0.10 1.14 3.46
N VAL A 232 0.12 -0.16 3.44
CA VAL A 232 -0.89 -1.19 3.17
C VAL A 232 -0.95 -2.07 4.39
N GLU A 233 -2.08 -2.11 5.04
CA GLU A 233 -2.32 -2.90 6.24
C GLU A 233 -3.24 -4.06 5.93
N TYR A 234 -2.95 -5.20 6.56
CA TYR A 234 -3.77 -6.39 6.50
C TYR A 234 -4.09 -6.86 7.91
N PHE A 235 -5.35 -6.89 8.22
CA PHE A 235 -5.86 -7.36 9.50
C PHE A 235 -5.82 -8.88 9.57
N THR A 236 -5.24 -9.44 10.64
CA THR A 236 -5.07 -10.88 10.81
C THR A 236 -6.24 -11.56 11.53
N ASP A 237 -7.15 -10.78 12.10
CA ASP A 237 -8.29 -11.26 12.90
C ASP A 237 -9.60 -10.76 12.30
N GLU A 238 -10.56 -11.68 12.15
CA GLU A 238 -11.89 -11.39 11.63
C GLU A 238 -12.79 -10.66 12.65
N ASP A 239 -12.48 -10.67 13.94
CA ASP A 239 -13.19 -9.94 15.01
C ASP A 239 -12.80 -8.45 15.10
N LEU A 240 -12.24 -7.91 14.05
CA LEU A 240 -11.68 -6.56 13.98
C LEU A 240 -12.66 -5.41 14.18
N GLN A 241 -13.93 -5.65 14.00
CA GLN A 241 -14.95 -4.61 14.17
C GLN A 241 -14.89 -4.00 15.58
N LYS A 242 -14.54 -4.82 16.56
CA LYS A 242 -14.37 -4.43 17.96
C LYS A 242 -13.13 -3.56 18.15
N TYR A 243 -12.02 -3.94 17.54
CA TYR A 243 -10.76 -3.20 17.58
C TYR A 243 -10.83 -1.89 16.81
N TYR A 244 -11.45 -1.93 15.66
CA TYR A 244 -11.50 -0.79 14.77
C TYR A 244 -12.27 0.38 15.33
N LEU A 245 -13.42 0.12 15.95
CA LEU A 245 -14.23 1.15 16.59
C LEU A 245 -13.52 1.79 17.80
N CYS A 246 -12.63 1.06 18.48
CA CYS A 246 -11.89 1.57 19.62
C CYS A 246 -10.63 2.37 19.25
N GLN A 247 -10.13 2.26 18.01
CA GLN A 247 -8.73 2.60 17.72
C GLN A 247 -8.48 3.53 16.55
N ILE A 248 -9.49 3.90 15.82
CA ILE A 248 -9.36 4.83 14.66
C ILE A 248 -8.63 6.13 15.02
N HIS A 249 -8.55 6.47 16.31
CA HIS A 249 -8.07 7.78 16.74
C HIS A 249 -6.89 7.75 17.73
N ASN A 250 -6.48 6.60 18.25
CA ASN A 250 -5.54 6.53 19.36
C ASN A 250 -4.18 5.90 19.04
N GLY A 251 -3.88 5.65 17.79
CA GLY A 251 -2.52 5.31 17.32
C GLY A 251 -1.97 3.95 17.72
N SER A 252 -2.57 3.17 18.59
CA SER A 252 -2.10 1.83 18.88
C SER A 252 -3.21 0.84 19.16
N LEU A 253 -3.11 -0.33 18.51
CA LEU A 253 -3.99 -1.48 18.71
C LEU A 253 -3.64 -2.31 19.98
N THR A 254 -2.81 -1.80 20.86
CA THR A 254 -2.25 -2.58 21.95
C THR A 254 -3.11 -2.65 23.20
N GLU A 255 -4.19 -1.89 23.30
CA GLU A 255 -5.03 -1.91 24.50
C GLU A 255 -6.53 -1.91 24.15
N ALA A 256 -7.04 -3.04 23.67
CA ALA A 256 -8.43 -3.37 23.92
C ALA A 256 -8.49 -3.78 25.39
N GLN A 257 -8.76 -2.84 26.27
CA GLN A 257 -9.12 -3.18 27.64
C GLN A 257 -10.51 -3.81 27.61
N ASP A 258 -10.63 -4.91 28.34
CA ASP A 258 -11.80 -5.75 28.60
C ASP A 258 -13.13 -5.00 28.82
#